data_8001fca841660091e24c42d7594b1011
#
_entry.id   8001fca841660091e24c42d7594b1011
#
_cell.length_a   1.000
_cell.length_b   1.000
_cell.length_c   1.000
_cell.angle_alpha   90.00
_cell.angle_beta   90.00
_cell.angle_gamma   90.00
#
_symmetry.space_group_name_H-M   'P 1'
#
loop_
_entity.id
_entity.type
_entity.pdbx_description
1 polymer ?
#
loop_
_entity_poly.entity_id
_entity_poly.type
_entity_poly.pdbx_seq_one_letter_code
_entity_poly.pdbx_strand_id
1 'polypeptide(L)'
;MAKVVYTGAKAQKLIKPEYIVLTLFTGAENDSTPLGDSYILEDVIEDTTSISQDDNNTTDIECETSDSPVVSIVKIGKYQVSAEVGDTQSDILKDLCDFTEDTSGKKVYAPSVYRKKYAKFDVVFKTGDNTYSAFVVPKLQLNSKLMIESLNSNLGRVSLAGTAQDVVVTISDKQVRTPFYKDENYTLPTAGK
;
A
#
# COMPACT_ATOMS: atom_id res chain seq x y z
N MET A 1 -29.26 7.66 -23.35
CA MET A 1 -28.20 7.43 -24.36
C MET A 1 -27.16 6.52 -23.75
N ALA A 2 -26.86 5.41 -24.45
CA ALA A 2 -25.77 4.52 -24.01
C ALA A 2 -24.40 5.20 -24.23
N LYS A 3 -23.55 5.23 -23.24
CA LYS A 3 -22.20 5.79 -23.35
C LYS A 3 -21.32 4.79 -24.11
N VAL A 4 -20.91 5.15 -25.32
CA VAL A 4 -19.94 4.35 -26.08
C VAL A 4 -18.56 4.69 -25.54
N VAL A 5 -17.90 3.73 -24.89
CA VAL A 5 -16.51 3.85 -24.44
C VAL A 5 -15.61 3.26 -25.51
N TYR A 6 -14.83 4.10 -26.17
CA TYR A 6 -13.78 3.64 -27.08
C TYR A 6 -12.58 3.18 -26.27
N THR A 7 -12.38 1.87 -26.17
CA THR A 7 -11.12 1.27 -25.70
C THR A 7 -10.14 1.14 -26.88
N GLY A 8 -9.87 2.24 -27.55
CA GLY A 8 -8.81 2.28 -28.56
C GLY A 8 -7.46 2.30 -27.85
N ALA A 9 -6.51 1.52 -28.36
CA ALA A 9 -5.13 1.52 -27.94
C ALA A 9 -4.45 2.87 -28.23
N LYS A 10 -4.81 3.91 -27.51
CA LYS A 10 -3.85 4.96 -27.22
C LYS A 10 -2.77 4.26 -26.42
N ALA A 11 -1.53 4.28 -26.96
CA ALA A 11 -0.38 3.68 -26.32
C ALA A 11 -0.52 3.91 -24.80
N GLN A 12 -0.73 2.84 -24.05
CA GLN A 12 -0.69 2.91 -22.60
C GLN A 12 0.72 3.41 -22.30
N LYS A 13 0.84 4.67 -21.94
CA LYS A 13 2.08 5.19 -21.43
C LYS A 13 2.33 4.34 -20.20
N LEU A 14 3.37 3.50 -20.24
CA LEU A 14 3.82 2.76 -19.07
C LEU A 14 4.14 3.82 -18.01
N ILE A 15 3.23 4.00 -17.08
CA ILE A 15 3.36 4.96 -16.00
C ILE A 15 4.14 4.22 -14.92
N LYS A 16 5.43 4.52 -14.85
CA LYS A 16 6.30 4.02 -13.78
C LYS A 16 5.99 4.81 -12.50
N PRO A 17 5.85 4.14 -11.35
CA PRO A 17 5.81 4.84 -10.07
C PRO A 17 7.07 5.69 -9.88
N GLU A 18 6.90 6.95 -9.51
CA GLU A 18 8.00 7.87 -9.18
C GLU A 18 8.38 7.75 -7.72
N TYR A 19 7.34 7.69 -6.86
CA TYR A 19 7.49 7.64 -5.42
C TYR A 19 6.51 6.65 -4.80
N ILE A 20 6.91 6.10 -3.65
CA ILE A 20 5.99 5.52 -2.70
C ILE A 20 5.97 6.43 -1.48
N VAL A 21 4.79 6.89 -1.10
CA VAL A 21 4.61 7.69 0.10
C VAL A 21 3.92 6.85 1.15
N LEU A 22 4.60 6.71 2.29
CA LEU A 22 4.08 6.02 3.46
C LEU A 22 3.83 7.02 4.57
N THR A 23 2.64 7.02 5.16
CA THR A 23 2.35 7.77 6.38
C THR A 23 1.93 6.79 7.47
N LEU A 24 2.71 6.70 8.53
CA LEU A 24 2.47 5.74 9.60
C LEU A 24 1.27 6.13 10.47
N PHE A 25 0.60 5.14 11.02
CA PHE A 25 -0.38 5.33 12.08
C PHE A 25 0.34 5.21 13.43
N THR A 26 0.20 6.21 14.29
CA THR A 26 0.82 6.24 15.62
C THR A 26 -0.02 5.57 16.69
N GLY A 27 -1.25 5.23 16.40
CA GLY A 27 -2.22 4.73 17.34
C GLY A 27 -2.64 3.28 17.13
N ALA A 28 -3.70 2.92 17.82
CA ALA A 28 -4.22 1.57 17.84
C ALA A 28 -4.80 1.13 16.49
N GLU A 29 -5.06 -0.17 16.38
CA GLU A 29 -5.63 -0.83 15.21
C GLU A 29 -6.90 -0.15 14.64
N ASN A 30 -7.61 0.59 15.49
CA ASN A 30 -8.88 1.25 15.14
C ASN A 30 -8.74 2.68 14.61
N ASP A 31 -7.53 3.25 14.58
CA ASP A 31 -7.36 4.60 14.07
C ASP A 31 -7.70 4.67 12.58
N SER A 32 -8.47 5.68 12.23
CA SER A 32 -8.93 5.93 10.86
C SER A 32 -8.06 6.93 10.10
N THR A 33 -7.22 7.68 10.81
CA THR A 33 -6.40 8.75 10.24
C THR A 33 -4.94 8.54 10.58
N PRO A 34 -4.01 8.58 9.60
CA PRO A 34 -2.59 8.51 9.86
C PRO A 34 -2.12 9.82 10.51
N LEU A 35 -1.46 9.73 11.64
CA LEU A 35 -0.92 10.88 12.41
C LEU A 35 0.60 10.79 12.62
N GLY A 36 1.23 9.78 12.04
CA GLY A 36 2.67 9.54 12.17
C GLY A 36 3.49 10.23 11.09
N ASP A 37 4.76 9.94 11.09
CA ASP A 37 5.70 10.46 10.10
C ASP A 37 5.39 9.95 8.70
N SER A 38 5.66 10.79 7.70
CA SER A 38 5.52 10.46 6.29
C SER A 38 6.90 10.27 5.68
N TYR A 39 7.06 9.18 4.95
CA TYR A 39 8.27 8.83 4.21
C TYR A 39 7.98 8.91 2.71
N ILE A 40 8.81 9.65 1.98
CA ILE A 40 8.81 9.67 0.52
C ILE A 40 9.97 8.78 0.08
N LEU A 41 9.65 7.63 -0.49
CA LEU A 41 10.61 6.63 -0.93
C LEU A 41 10.80 6.77 -2.44
N GLU A 42 12.01 7.18 -2.84
CA GLU A 42 12.34 7.50 -4.24
C GLU A 42 12.90 6.30 -5.01
N ASP A 43 13.63 5.42 -4.33
CA ASP A 43 14.29 4.27 -4.94
C ASP A 43 13.36 3.06 -5.09
N VAL A 44 12.24 3.25 -5.80
CA VAL A 44 11.27 2.18 -6.07
C VAL A 44 11.85 1.21 -7.11
N ILE A 45 11.94 -0.06 -6.74
CA ILE A 45 12.48 -1.10 -7.63
C ILE A 45 11.46 -1.43 -8.72
N GLU A 46 11.95 -1.51 -9.98
CA GLU A 46 11.11 -1.79 -11.14
C GLU A 46 10.37 -3.13 -11.00
N ASP A 47 9.14 -3.17 -11.50
CA ASP A 47 8.27 -4.36 -11.57
C ASP A 47 7.89 -4.99 -10.21
N THR A 48 8.15 -4.28 -9.09
CA THR A 48 7.81 -4.79 -7.75
C THR A 48 6.54 -4.19 -7.16
N THR A 49 6.07 -3.06 -7.72
CA THR A 49 4.88 -2.39 -7.22
C THR A 49 3.62 -3.00 -7.80
N SER A 50 2.75 -3.51 -6.95
CA SER A 50 1.46 -4.06 -7.36
C SER A 50 0.34 -3.74 -6.38
N ILE A 51 -0.87 -3.61 -6.91
CA ILE A 51 -2.13 -3.64 -6.17
C ILE A 51 -2.99 -4.68 -6.87
N SER A 52 -3.27 -5.77 -6.19
CA SER A 52 -4.05 -6.89 -6.73
C SER A 52 -5.20 -7.25 -5.79
N GLN A 53 -6.23 -7.83 -6.32
CA GLN A 53 -7.35 -8.34 -5.54
C GLN A 53 -7.28 -9.86 -5.50
N ASP A 54 -7.44 -10.43 -4.31
CA ASP A 54 -7.64 -11.87 -4.14
C ASP A 54 -8.96 -12.29 -4.81
N ASP A 55 -9.09 -13.56 -5.17
CA ASP A 55 -10.33 -14.09 -5.72
C ASP A 55 -11.50 -13.96 -4.73
N ASN A 56 -12.68 -13.69 -5.28
CA ASN A 56 -13.90 -13.69 -4.50
C ASN A 56 -14.21 -15.12 -4.03
N ASN A 57 -14.61 -15.25 -2.79
CA ASN A 57 -15.03 -16.53 -2.23
C ASN A 57 -16.55 -16.59 -2.13
N THR A 58 -17.15 -17.59 -2.78
CA THR A 58 -18.58 -17.86 -2.70
C THR A 58 -18.83 -19.02 -1.76
N THR A 59 -19.72 -18.82 -0.82
CA THR A 59 -20.21 -19.87 0.08
C THR A 59 -21.68 -20.09 -0.21
N ASP A 60 -22.01 -21.26 -0.70
CA ASP A 60 -23.38 -21.67 -0.97
C ASP A 60 -23.96 -22.41 0.25
N ILE A 61 -25.15 -22.04 0.63
CA ILE A 61 -25.91 -22.72 1.67
C ILE A 61 -26.97 -23.55 0.97
N GLU A 62 -26.80 -24.87 1.02
CA GLU A 62 -27.71 -25.85 0.44
C GLU A 62 -28.79 -26.27 1.46
N CYS A 63 -29.94 -26.70 0.95
CA CYS A 63 -31.01 -27.29 1.76
C CYS A 63 -31.18 -28.75 1.33
N GLU A 64 -31.43 -29.66 2.27
CA GLU A 64 -31.59 -31.11 2.03
C GLU A 64 -32.70 -31.43 1.00
N THR A 65 -33.60 -30.49 0.75
CA THR A 65 -34.77 -30.68 -0.15
C THR A 65 -34.63 -30.01 -1.48
N SER A 66 -33.46 -29.41 -1.82
CA SER A 66 -33.25 -28.65 -3.05
C SER A 66 -31.86 -28.91 -3.63
N ASP A 67 -31.80 -29.24 -4.91
CA ASP A 67 -30.53 -29.42 -5.66
C ASP A 67 -29.87 -28.09 -6.02
N SER A 68 -30.44 -26.98 -5.59
CA SER A 68 -29.90 -25.62 -5.83
C SER A 68 -29.67 -24.90 -4.49
N PRO A 69 -28.60 -24.10 -4.39
CA PRO A 69 -28.32 -23.36 -3.16
C PRO A 69 -29.46 -22.40 -2.85
N VAL A 70 -29.87 -22.38 -1.58
CA VAL A 70 -30.93 -21.48 -1.09
C VAL A 70 -30.41 -20.06 -0.94
N VAL A 71 -29.12 -19.94 -0.57
CA VAL A 71 -28.42 -18.64 -0.40
C VAL A 71 -26.98 -18.79 -0.83
N SER A 72 -26.52 -17.87 -1.67
CA SER A 72 -25.09 -17.74 -2.04
C SER A 72 -24.54 -16.47 -1.40
N ILE A 73 -23.53 -16.61 -0.54
CA ILE A 73 -22.82 -15.49 0.07
C ILE A 73 -21.50 -15.30 -0.64
N VAL A 74 -21.35 -14.16 -1.32
CA VAL A 74 -20.09 -13.77 -1.97
C VAL A 74 -19.30 -12.85 -1.04
N LYS A 75 -18.11 -13.28 -0.66
CA LYS A 75 -17.13 -12.41 0.01
C LYS A 75 -16.17 -11.86 -1.05
N ILE A 76 -16.09 -10.55 -1.12
CA ILE A 76 -15.13 -9.86 -1.98
C ILE A 76 -13.72 -10.15 -1.49
N GLY A 77 -12.82 -10.51 -2.42
CA GLY A 77 -11.41 -10.75 -2.14
C GLY A 77 -10.74 -9.49 -1.58
N LYS A 78 -9.75 -9.69 -0.72
CA LYS A 78 -8.98 -8.59 -0.14
C LYS A 78 -8.02 -8.01 -1.17
N TYR A 79 -7.73 -6.73 -1.06
CA TYR A 79 -6.70 -6.09 -1.86
C TYR A 79 -5.34 -6.25 -1.19
N GLN A 80 -4.40 -6.82 -1.94
CA GLN A 80 -3.01 -6.98 -1.55
C GLN A 80 -2.18 -5.89 -2.23
N VAL A 81 -1.25 -5.33 -1.50
CA VAL A 81 -0.34 -4.29 -1.99
C VAL A 81 1.08 -4.76 -1.76
N SER A 82 1.94 -4.58 -2.74
CA SER A 82 3.38 -4.83 -2.59
C SER A 82 4.20 -3.78 -3.32
N ALA A 83 5.41 -3.53 -2.80
CA ALA A 83 6.45 -2.77 -3.45
C ALA A 83 7.79 -3.08 -2.80
N GLU A 84 8.89 -2.83 -3.51
CA GLU A 84 10.22 -2.92 -2.96
C GLU A 84 10.95 -1.59 -3.18
N VAL A 85 11.71 -1.16 -2.17
CA VAL A 85 12.51 0.06 -2.22
C VAL A 85 13.95 -0.22 -1.85
N GLY A 86 14.87 0.46 -2.53
CA GLY A 86 16.31 0.32 -2.31
C GLY A 86 16.83 1.06 -1.08
N ASP A 87 15.97 1.82 -0.40
CA ASP A 87 16.37 2.59 0.77
C ASP A 87 16.45 1.73 2.02
N THR A 88 17.64 1.65 2.60
CA THR A 88 17.94 0.88 3.82
C THR A 88 18.48 1.74 4.94
N GLN A 89 18.17 3.04 4.96
CA GLN A 89 18.58 3.94 6.03
C GLN A 89 18.06 3.48 7.38
N SER A 90 18.81 3.79 8.44
CA SER A 90 18.50 3.33 9.80
C SER A 90 17.12 3.74 10.29
N ASP A 91 16.64 4.93 9.91
CA ASP A 91 15.31 5.41 10.31
C ASP A 91 14.21 4.60 9.64
N ILE A 92 14.36 4.28 8.35
CA ILE A 92 13.43 3.41 7.62
C ILE A 92 13.40 2.00 8.23
N LEU A 93 14.56 1.44 8.56
CA LEU A 93 14.63 0.13 9.20
C LEU A 93 14.00 0.12 10.59
N LYS A 94 14.19 1.18 11.39
CA LYS A 94 13.56 1.30 12.71
C LYS A 94 12.04 1.40 12.59
N ASP A 95 11.57 2.31 11.76
CA ASP A 95 10.16 2.67 11.75
C ASP A 95 9.32 1.72 10.91
N LEU A 96 9.85 1.17 9.82
CA LEU A 96 9.12 0.21 8.99
C LEU A 96 9.39 -1.24 9.39
N CYS A 97 10.62 -1.61 9.73
CA CYS A 97 11.01 -3.00 9.97
C CYS A 97 11.23 -3.36 11.44
N ASP A 98 10.86 -2.49 12.39
CA ASP A 98 11.00 -2.70 13.85
C ASP A 98 12.45 -2.89 14.33
N PHE A 99 13.44 -2.45 13.58
CA PHE A 99 14.82 -2.50 14.05
C PHE A 99 15.02 -1.62 15.28
N THR A 100 15.90 -2.04 16.17
CA THR A 100 16.23 -1.29 17.38
C THR A 100 17.62 -0.67 17.22
N GLU A 101 17.77 0.57 17.63
CA GLU A 101 19.04 1.29 17.61
C GLU A 101 19.73 1.18 18.98
N ASP A 102 21.05 1.08 18.98
CA ASP A 102 21.83 1.10 20.20
C ASP A 102 21.94 2.52 20.79
N THR A 103 22.35 2.63 22.04
CA THR A 103 22.47 3.91 22.75
C THR A 103 23.51 4.85 22.14
N SER A 104 24.37 4.37 21.26
CA SER A 104 25.39 5.17 20.56
C SER A 104 24.90 5.68 19.20
N GLY A 105 23.73 5.22 18.72
CA GLY A 105 23.20 5.55 17.39
C GLY A 105 24.00 4.95 16.22
N LYS A 106 24.89 3.99 16.49
CA LYS A 106 25.80 3.43 15.47
C LYS A 106 25.45 2.03 15.01
N LYS A 107 24.56 1.35 15.71
CA LYS A 107 24.17 -0.04 15.38
C LYS A 107 22.66 -0.18 15.42
N VAL A 108 22.12 -0.88 14.44
CA VAL A 108 20.71 -1.24 14.36
C VAL A 108 20.60 -2.75 14.38
N TYR A 109 19.73 -3.28 15.23
CA TYR A 109 19.54 -4.73 15.37
C TYR A 109 18.19 -5.15 14.79
N ALA A 110 18.17 -6.33 14.16
CA ALA A 110 16.93 -6.95 13.73
C ALA A 110 16.00 -7.24 14.93
N PRO A 111 14.69 -7.07 14.77
CA PRO A 111 13.74 -7.34 15.83
C PRO A 111 13.63 -8.84 16.11
N SER A 112 13.40 -9.20 17.38
CA SER A 112 13.00 -10.55 17.77
C SER A 112 11.48 -10.75 17.74
N VAL A 113 10.72 -9.67 17.72
CA VAL A 113 9.26 -9.66 17.69
C VAL A 113 8.79 -8.58 16.72
N TYR A 114 7.96 -8.94 15.76
CA TYR A 114 7.34 -7.99 14.83
C TYR A 114 6.01 -7.51 15.38
N ARG A 115 5.75 -6.21 15.23
CA ARG A 115 4.49 -5.59 15.61
C ARG A 115 3.64 -5.36 14.36
N LYS A 116 2.32 -5.49 14.50
CA LYS A 116 1.41 -5.06 13.46
C LYS A 116 1.51 -3.55 13.31
N LYS A 117 1.76 -3.10 12.10
CA LYS A 117 1.79 -1.68 11.75
C LYS A 117 0.70 -1.37 10.75
N TYR A 118 0.26 -0.15 10.78
CA TYR A 118 -0.66 0.38 9.78
C TYR A 118 -0.05 1.63 9.16
N ALA A 119 -0.23 1.77 7.86
CA ALA A 119 0.24 2.93 7.13
C ALA A 119 -0.80 3.33 6.07
N LYS A 120 -0.90 4.60 5.77
CA LYS A 120 -1.41 5.06 4.50
C LYS A 120 -0.31 4.82 3.46
N PHE A 121 -0.66 4.24 2.32
CA PHE A 121 0.28 3.84 1.30
C PHE A 121 -0.16 4.43 -0.05
N ASP A 122 0.64 5.33 -0.58
CA ASP A 122 0.35 6.02 -1.82
C ASP A 122 1.39 5.66 -2.88
N VAL A 123 0.94 5.13 -4.01
CA VAL A 123 1.76 4.89 -5.20
C VAL A 123 1.64 6.09 -6.11
N VAL A 124 2.69 6.88 -6.22
CA VAL A 124 2.67 8.19 -6.87
C VAL A 124 3.31 8.13 -8.25
N PHE A 125 2.63 8.70 -9.23
CA PHE A 125 3.04 8.79 -10.62
C PHE A 125 3.17 10.25 -11.03
N LYS A 126 4.24 10.58 -11.73
CA LYS A 126 4.42 11.90 -12.31
C LYS A 126 3.61 12.01 -13.62
N THR A 127 2.73 12.97 -13.69
CA THR A 127 1.86 13.21 -14.86
C THR A 127 2.31 14.40 -15.71
N GLY A 128 3.07 15.31 -15.12
CA GLY A 128 3.62 16.49 -15.78
C GLY A 128 4.62 17.22 -14.88
N ASP A 129 5.02 18.42 -15.25
CA ASP A 129 5.91 19.23 -14.41
C ASP A 129 5.21 19.61 -13.10
N ASN A 130 5.70 19.06 -11.99
CA ASN A 130 5.18 19.23 -10.63
C ASN A 130 3.70 18.80 -10.46
N THR A 131 3.20 17.94 -11.34
CA THR A 131 1.87 17.37 -11.21
C THR A 131 1.94 15.86 -11.02
N TYR A 132 1.16 15.35 -10.08
CA TYR A 132 1.17 13.95 -9.69
C TYR A 132 -0.24 13.39 -9.66
N SER A 133 -0.32 12.09 -9.90
CA SER A 133 -1.50 11.29 -9.58
C SER A 133 -1.07 10.13 -8.69
N ALA A 134 -1.96 9.61 -7.88
CA ALA A 134 -1.63 8.50 -7.00
C ALA A 134 -2.76 7.48 -6.92
N PHE A 135 -2.38 6.21 -6.71
CA PHE A 135 -3.26 5.24 -6.08
C PHE A 135 -3.06 5.29 -4.58
N VAL A 136 -4.10 5.67 -3.87
CA VAL A 136 -4.09 5.89 -2.42
C VAL A 136 -4.75 4.72 -1.73
N VAL A 137 -4.02 4.04 -0.87
CA VAL A 137 -4.53 3.03 0.06
C VAL A 137 -4.62 3.68 1.44
N PRO A 138 -5.81 4.07 1.91
CA PRO A 138 -5.96 4.89 3.11
C PRO A 138 -5.46 4.20 4.38
N LYS A 139 -5.57 2.88 4.43
CA LYS A 139 -5.08 2.08 5.56
C LYS A 139 -4.62 0.71 5.07
N LEU A 140 -3.33 0.50 5.11
CA LEU A 140 -2.67 -0.77 4.81
C LEU A 140 -2.22 -1.40 6.12
N GLN A 141 -2.57 -2.68 6.35
CA GLN A 141 -1.90 -3.47 7.37
C GLN A 141 -0.53 -3.85 6.82
N LEU A 142 0.48 -3.10 7.21
CA LEU A 142 1.82 -3.20 6.66
C LEU A 142 2.58 -4.40 7.26
N ASN A 143 3.21 -5.15 6.38
CA ASN A 143 4.19 -6.16 6.69
C ASN A 143 5.47 -5.83 5.90
N SER A 144 6.42 -5.20 6.55
CA SER A 144 7.67 -4.78 5.94
C SER A 144 8.84 -5.64 6.45
N LYS A 145 9.77 -5.90 5.57
CA LYS A 145 10.95 -6.71 5.90
C LYS A 145 12.17 -6.26 5.11
N LEU A 146 13.32 -6.29 5.75
CA LEU A 146 14.60 -6.13 5.06
C LEU A 146 14.91 -7.42 4.28
N MET A 147 15.32 -7.27 3.02
CA MET A 147 15.77 -8.34 2.14
C MET A 147 17.20 -8.09 1.71
N ILE A 148 18.08 -9.05 1.99
CA ILE A 148 19.49 -9.04 1.58
C ILE A 148 19.75 -10.37 0.89
N GLU A 149 19.71 -10.41 -0.46
CA GLU A 149 19.82 -11.67 -1.19
C GLU A 149 21.26 -11.99 -1.59
N SER A 150 22.02 -10.99 -2.03
CA SER A 150 23.42 -11.17 -2.41
C SER A 150 24.18 -9.87 -2.25
N LEU A 151 25.19 -9.88 -1.37
CA LEU A 151 25.99 -8.69 -1.11
C LEU A 151 26.98 -8.36 -2.26
N ASN A 152 27.16 -9.26 -3.22
CA ASN A 152 28.09 -9.04 -4.34
C ASN A 152 27.45 -8.32 -5.55
N SER A 153 26.14 -8.34 -5.66
CA SER A 153 25.45 -7.81 -6.84
C SER A 153 24.21 -6.95 -6.50
N ASN A 154 23.67 -7.07 -5.28
CA ASN A 154 22.48 -6.34 -4.90
C ASN A 154 22.68 -5.59 -3.59
N LEU A 155 22.30 -4.32 -3.59
CA LEU A 155 22.08 -3.56 -2.37
C LEU A 155 20.92 -4.19 -1.59
N GLY A 156 20.95 -4.07 -0.26
CA GLY A 156 19.79 -4.42 0.56
C GLY A 156 18.56 -3.65 0.09
N ARG A 157 17.39 -4.26 0.24
CA ARG A 157 16.11 -3.63 -0.12
C ARG A 157 15.09 -3.88 0.98
N VAL A 158 14.13 -2.98 1.12
CA VAL A 158 13.00 -3.15 2.00
C VAL A 158 11.79 -3.56 1.17
N SER A 159 11.25 -4.72 1.47
CA SER A 159 9.98 -5.17 0.91
C SER A 159 8.84 -4.62 1.77
N LEU A 160 7.93 -3.93 1.11
CA LEU A 160 6.71 -3.38 1.68
C LEU A 160 5.55 -4.19 1.12
N ALA A 161 4.86 -4.91 1.96
CA ALA A 161 3.69 -5.70 1.53
C ALA A 161 2.57 -5.56 2.57
N GLY A 162 1.34 -5.77 2.15
CA GLY A 162 0.25 -5.73 3.11
C GLY A 162 -1.12 -5.89 2.49
N THR A 163 -2.11 -5.93 3.39
CA THR A 163 -3.52 -6.03 3.02
C THR A 163 -4.21 -4.71 3.25
N ALA A 164 -4.84 -4.17 2.21
CA ALA A 164 -5.63 -2.95 2.32
C ALA A 164 -6.87 -3.18 3.18
N GLN A 165 -7.11 -2.25 4.10
CA GLN A 165 -8.27 -2.26 4.98
C GLN A 165 -9.37 -1.40 4.37
N ASP A 166 -10.60 -1.89 4.47
CA ASP A 166 -11.79 -1.16 4.04
C ASP A 166 -12.16 -0.10 5.08
N VAL A 167 -11.92 1.16 4.77
CA VAL A 167 -12.16 2.30 5.67
C VAL A 167 -13.04 3.36 5.01
N VAL A 168 -13.67 4.18 5.85
CA VAL A 168 -14.45 5.34 5.38
C VAL A 168 -13.51 6.52 5.16
N VAL A 169 -13.48 7.04 3.95
CA VAL A 169 -12.73 8.22 3.56
C VAL A 169 -13.66 9.29 3.00
N THR A 170 -13.29 10.56 3.13
CA THR A 170 -14.01 11.66 2.49
C THR A 170 -13.38 11.96 1.15
N ILE A 171 -14.12 11.74 0.06
CA ILE A 171 -13.72 12.02 -1.31
C ILE A 171 -14.74 13.00 -1.90
N SER A 172 -14.29 14.20 -2.30
CA SER A 172 -15.16 15.25 -2.86
C SER A 172 -16.41 15.50 -2.00
N ASP A 173 -16.20 15.72 -0.70
CA ASP A 173 -17.23 15.96 0.32
C ASP A 173 -18.23 14.81 0.57
N LYS A 174 -17.95 13.63 0.03
CA LYS A 174 -18.74 12.43 0.28
C LYS A 174 -17.95 11.40 1.08
N GLN A 175 -18.61 10.82 2.06
CA GLN A 175 -18.05 9.65 2.77
C GLN A 175 -18.21 8.42 1.90
N VAL A 176 -17.10 7.78 1.56
CA VAL A 176 -17.03 6.55 0.76
C VAL A 176 -16.25 5.51 1.52
N ARG A 177 -16.80 4.31 1.61
CA ARG A 177 -16.07 3.17 2.17
C ARG A 177 -15.31 2.47 1.05
N THR A 178 -13.98 2.43 1.16
CA THR A 178 -13.13 1.87 0.11
C THR A 178 -11.78 1.40 0.67
N PRO A 179 -11.19 0.32 0.13
CA PRO A 179 -9.83 -0.09 0.44
C PRO A 179 -8.77 0.76 -0.26
N PHE A 180 -9.09 1.33 -1.44
CA PHE A 180 -8.19 2.25 -2.14
C PHE A 180 -8.98 3.12 -3.13
N TYR A 181 -8.37 4.23 -3.58
CA TYR A 181 -8.91 5.10 -4.62
C TYR A 181 -7.78 5.72 -5.45
N LYS A 182 -8.13 6.27 -6.61
CA LYS A 182 -7.21 7.04 -7.45
C LYS A 182 -7.42 8.52 -7.19
N ASP A 183 -6.34 9.24 -6.95
CA ASP A 183 -6.29 10.70 -6.89
C ASP A 183 -5.53 11.23 -8.11
N GLU A 184 -6.19 12.02 -8.95
CA GLU A 184 -5.59 12.59 -10.16
C GLU A 184 -4.88 13.92 -9.93
N ASN A 185 -5.08 14.54 -8.75
CA ASN A 185 -4.47 15.80 -8.35
C ASN A 185 -3.71 15.64 -7.02
N TYR A 186 -2.91 14.59 -6.94
CA TYR A 186 -2.20 14.25 -5.73
C TYR A 186 -1.15 15.32 -5.39
N THR A 187 -1.11 15.72 -4.13
CA THR A 187 -0.10 16.63 -3.58
C THR A 187 0.86 15.86 -2.70
N LEU A 188 2.15 15.90 -3.02
CA LEU A 188 3.19 15.30 -2.18
C LEU A 188 3.17 15.95 -0.79
N PRO A 189 3.30 15.18 0.29
CA PRO A 189 3.50 15.75 1.60
C PRO A 189 4.77 16.58 1.61
N THR A 190 4.69 17.77 2.16
CA THR A 190 5.88 18.61 2.40
C THR A 190 6.68 17.99 3.52
N ALA A 191 7.99 17.79 3.30
CA ALA A 191 8.88 17.36 4.37
C ALA A 191 8.72 18.30 5.56
N GLY A 192 8.28 17.75 6.69
CA GLY A 192 8.24 18.48 7.94
C GLY A 192 9.64 18.96 8.26
N LYS A 193 9.76 20.29 8.52
CA LYS A 193 11.01 20.89 8.99
C LYS A 193 11.31 20.44 10.41
#